data_b16929b8d5b703bb3c30cdbefe93c396
#
_entry.id   b16929b8d5b703bb3c30cdbefe93c396
#
_cell.length_a   1.000
_cell.length_b   1.000
_cell.length_c   1.000
_cell.angle_alpha   90.00
_cell.angle_beta   90.00
_cell.angle_gamma   90.00
#
_symmetry.space_group_name_H-M   'P 1'
#
loop_
_entity.id
_entity.type
_entity.pdbx_description
1 polymer ?
#
loop_
_entity_poly.entity_id
_entity_poly.type
_entity_poly.pdbx_seq_one_letter_code
_entity_poly.pdbx_strand_id
1 'polypeptide(L)'
;MKSEAKGRLPADPSPWGAQVQAVGRRYDHEFGGQPFDLPPEVEEMAVFQDWIAGSLTPRISTPFWESVKPRKRDRCLDIGCGISFLIYPWREWEALFQGHEISPVACAALTARGPQLNSKLFKGVTQGPAHRLEYEPQSFDMAIATGVSCYYPPDYWATVLQQVKKVLKPGGWFLFDAINPEAELAEPWAILETYLGAEVHLEDLSRWPALVKAEGARVVSTKDYELFRLFKVKWDV
;
A
#
# COMPACT_ATOMS: atom_id res chain seq x y z
N MET A 1 28.16 22.89 2.63
CA MET A 1 27.56 23.02 1.28
C MET A 1 27.45 21.64 0.66
N LYS A 2 26.34 21.31 0.08
CA LYS A 2 25.79 20.07 -0.50
C LYS A 2 24.88 19.32 0.45
N SER A 3 23.78 20.02 0.85
CA SER A 3 22.53 19.40 1.27
C SER A 3 21.59 19.55 0.06
N GLU A 4 21.66 18.66 -0.89
CA GLU A 4 20.66 18.64 -1.97
C GLU A 4 20.55 17.23 -2.54
N ALA A 5 19.33 16.80 -2.77
CA ALA A 5 18.89 15.57 -3.40
C ALA A 5 18.66 14.34 -2.47
N LYS A 6 18.27 14.54 -1.23
CA LYS A 6 17.61 13.47 -0.46
C LYS A 6 16.10 13.65 -0.59
N GLY A 7 15.44 12.84 -1.41
CA GLY A 7 14.00 12.67 -1.33
C GLY A 7 13.16 13.00 -2.57
N ARG A 8 13.72 13.03 -3.76
CA ARG A 8 12.90 13.13 -4.97
C ARG A 8 12.79 11.76 -5.62
N LEU A 9 11.56 11.30 -5.88
CA LEU A 9 11.36 10.14 -6.74
C LEU A 9 12.06 10.39 -8.08
N PRO A 10 12.87 9.46 -8.58
CA PRO A 10 13.40 9.56 -9.94
C PRO A 10 12.23 9.67 -10.92
N ALA A 11 12.45 10.40 -12.02
CA ALA A 11 11.44 10.50 -13.07
C ALA A 11 11.03 9.10 -13.52
N ASP A 12 9.74 8.80 -13.44
CA ASP A 12 9.17 7.56 -13.90
C ASP A 12 8.65 7.75 -15.33
N PRO A 13 9.31 7.11 -16.33
CA PRO A 13 8.91 7.24 -17.72
C PRO A 13 7.68 6.42 -18.08
N SER A 14 7.11 5.67 -17.14
CA SER A 14 5.90 4.88 -17.36
C SER A 14 4.68 5.78 -17.64
N PRO A 15 3.62 5.25 -18.26
CA PRO A 15 2.36 5.98 -18.44
C PRO A 15 1.77 6.51 -17.12
N TRP A 16 2.12 5.88 -16.01
CA TRP A 16 1.62 6.20 -14.67
C TRP A 16 2.52 7.17 -13.89
N GLY A 17 3.62 7.64 -14.48
CA GLY A 17 4.63 8.44 -13.80
C GLY A 17 4.06 9.69 -13.11
N ALA A 18 3.10 10.37 -13.74
CA ALA A 18 2.42 11.53 -13.15
C ALA A 18 1.62 11.17 -11.90
N GLN A 19 0.84 10.08 -11.97
CA GLN A 19 0.04 9.56 -10.85
C GLN A 19 0.92 9.10 -9.70
N VAL A 20 1.95 8.30 -10.01
CA VAL A 20 2.96 7.85 -9.05
C VAL A 20 3.57 9.02 -8.28
N GLN A 21 3.92 10.10 -9.00
CA GLN A 21 4.47 11.31 -8.37
C GLN A 21 3.43 12.08 -7.54
N ALA A 22 2.17 12.12 -7.98
CA ALA A 22 1.10 12.78 -7.22
C ALA A 22 0.88 12.07 -5.88
N VAL A 23 0.72 10.74 -5.89
CA VAL A 23 0.58 9.93 -4.68
C VAL A 23 1.80 10.06 -3.77
N GLY A 24 3.01 10.02 -4.33
CA GLY A 24 4.24 10.23 -3.57
C GLY A 24 4.29 11.58 -2.85
N ARG A 25 3.93 12.68 -3.54
CA ARG A 25 3.88 14.02 -2.93
C ARG A 25 2.82 14.14 -1.85
N ARG A 26 1.65 13.54 -2.06
CA ARG A 26 0.56 13.53 -1.07
C ARG A 26 1.05 12.91 0.24
N TYR A 27 1.71 11.75 0.18
CA TYR A 27 2.24 11.07 1.36
C TYR A 27 3.49 11.72 1.94
N ASP A 28 4.37 12.30 1.11
CA ASP A 28 5.49 13.12 1.60
C ASP A 28 5.02 14.30 2.43
N HIS A 29 3.95 14.96 1.99
CA HIS A 29 3.35 16.09 2.70
C HIS A 29 2.83 15.65 4.07
N GLU A 30 2.04 14.57 4.12
CA GLU A 30 1.49 14.01 5.36
C GLU A 30 2.59 13.52 6.33
N PHE A 31 3.50 12.68 5.84
CA PHE A 31 4.57 12.14 6.68
C PHE A 31 5.60 13.19 7.09
N GLY A 32 5.69 14.28 6.35
CA GLY A 32 6.46 15.47 6.70
C GLY A 32 5.81 16.32 7.79
N GLY A 33 4.57 16.00 8.20
CA GLY A 33 3.82 16.73 9.22
C GLY A 33 3.44 18.16 8.77
N GLN A 34 3.32 18.39 7.47
CA GLN A 34 2.94 19.67 6.92
C GLN A 34 1.41 19.83 6.92
N PRO A 35 0.87 21.00 7.28
CA PRO A 35 -0.56 21.24 7.23
C PRO A 35 -1.06 21.25 5.78
N PHE A 36 -2.24 20.72 5.54
CA PHE A 36 -2.95 20.89 4.27
C PHE A 36 -3.79 22.16 4.32
N ASP A 37 -3.78 22.90 3.23
CA ASP A 37 -4.66 24.07 3.03
C ASP A 37 -5.90 23.62 2.29
N LEU A 38 -6.96 23.31 3.05
CA LEU A 38 -8.20 22.75 2.53
C LEU A 38 -9.35 23.76 2.60
N PRO A 39 -10.31 23.68 1.67
CA PRO A 39 -11.52 24.48 1.74
C PRO A 39 -12.33 24.18 3.00
N PRO A 40 -13.03 25.18 3.60
CA PRO A 40 -13.83 24.95 4.81
C PRO A 40 -14.86 23.81 4.68
N GLU A 41 -15.48 23.63 3.52
CA GLU A 41 -16.44 22.58 3.26
C GLU A 41 -15.82 21.18 3.34
N VAL A 42 -14.53 21.03 3.05
CA VAL A 42 -13.79 19.74 3.22
C VAL A 42 -13.42 19.54 4.69
N GLU A 43 -13.01 20.61 5.37
CA GLU A 43 -12.68 20.55 6.79
C GLU A 43 -13.89 20.22 7.67
N GLU A 44 -15.11 20.58 7.23
CA GLU A 44 -16.37 20.25 7.90
C GLU A 44 -16.82 18.78 7.67
N MET A 45 -16.22 18.05 6.72
CA MET A 45 -16.58 16.65 6.46
C MET A 45 -16.21 15.77 7.66
N ALA A 46 -17.10 14.85 8.01
CA ALA A 46 -16.86 13.90 9.11
C ALA A 46 -15.60 13.05 8.88
N VAL A 47 -15.33 12.64 7.62
CA VAL A 47 -14.15 11.87 7.25
C VAL A 47 -12.85 12.65 7.50
N PHE A 48 -12.85 13.98 7.25
CA PHE A 48 -11.71 14.84 7.57
C PHE A 48 -11.50 14.94 9.08
N GLN A 49 -12.56 15.14 9.84
CA GLN A 49 -12.50 15.21 11.30
C GLN A 49 -11.97 13.89 11.89
N ASP A 50 -12.43 12.76 11.38
CA ASP A 50 -11.91 11.44 11.77
C ASP A 50 -10.42 11.28 11.40
N TRP A 51 -10.00 11.80 10.23
CA TRP A 51 -8.61 11.73 9.79
C TRP A 51 -7.67 12.53 10.70
N ILE A 52 -7.98 13.79 10.99
CA ILE A 52 -7.15 14.63 11.87
C ILE A 52 -7.17 14.14 13.33
N ALA A 53 -8.28 13.55 13.78
CA ALA A 53 -8.37 12.92 15.08
C ALA A 53 -7.60 11.59 15.18
N GLY A 54 -7.13 11.04 14.05
CA GLY A 54 -6.47 9.74 13.99
C GLY A 54 -7.41 8.55 14.16
N SER A 55 -8.73 8.77 14.15
CA SER A 55 -9.74 7.71 14.28
C SER A 55 -10.07 7.02 12.95
N LEU A 56 -9.81 7.66 11.80
CA LEU A 56 -10.09 7.10 10.48
C LEU A 56 -9.22 5.88 10.17
N THR A 57 -7.91 5.99 10.37
CA THR A 57 -6.97 4.91 10.01
C THR A 57 -7.32 3.56 10.65
N PRO A 58 -7.63 3.44 11.96
CA PRO A 58 -8.06 2.16 12.54
C PRO A 58 -9.34 1.59 11.94
N ARG A 59 -10.27 2.45 11.49
CA ARG A 59 -11.54 2.04 10.89
C ARG A 59 -11.36 1.45 9.50
N ILE A 60 -10.53 2.10 8.66
CA ILE A 60 -10.34 1.72 7.25
C ILE A 60 -9.19 0.73 7.03
N SER A 61 -8.34 0.50 8.04
CA SER A 61 -7.23 -0.45 7.92
C SER A 61 -7.71 -1.86 7.63
N THR A 62 -7.00 -2.53 6.72
CA THR A 62 -7.30 -3.91 6.32
C THR A 62 -6.40 -4.90 7.05
N PRO A 63 -6.87 -5.59 8.10
CA PRO A 63 -6.08 -6.57 8.84
C PRO A 63 -5.90 -7.87 8.03
N PHE A 64 -4.99 -7.85 7.06
CA PHE A 64 -4.73 -8.96 6.14
C PHE A 64 -4.40 -10.28 6.86
N TRP A 65 -3.82 -10.21 8.06
CA TRP A 65 -3.45 -11.37 8.89
C TRP A 65 -4.62 -12.22 9.37
N GLU A 66 -5.83 -11.69 9.30
CA GLU A 66 -7.03 -12.48 9.53
C GLU A 66 -7.30 -13.49 8.39
N SER A 67 -6.76 -13.20 7.20
CA SER A 67 -6.88 -14.06 6.02
C SER A 67 -5.64 -14.94 5.82
N VAL A 68 -4.44 -14.40 6.01
CA VAL A 68 -3.19 -15.17 5.99
C VAL A 68 -2.23 -14.61 7.03
N LYS A 69 -1.99 -15.38 8.07
CA LYS A 69 -1.00 -15.06 9.09
C LYS A 69 0.40 -15.48 8.60
N PRO A 70 1.39 -14.59 8.61
CA PRO A 70 2.77 -14.96 8.34
C PRO A 70 3.27 -16.02 9.32
N ARG A 71 4.10 -16.93 8.84
CA ARG A 71 4.75 -17.93 9.66
C ARG A 71 6.10 -17.41 10.14
N LYS A 72 6.62 -17.99 11.18
CA LYS A 72 7.98 -17.73 11.65
C LYS A 72 8.99 -17.86 10.51
N ARG A 73 9.80 -16.80 10.29
CA ARG A 73 10.81 -16.68 9.25
C ARG A 73 10.29 -16.51 7.81
N ASP A 74 8.98 -16.44 7.59
CA ASP A 74 8.47 -16.03 6.28
C ASP A 74 9.08 -14.66 5.92
N ARG A 75 9.45 -14.50 4.67
CA ARG A 75 9.85 -13.20 4.12
C ARG A 75 8.63 -12.54 3.52
N CYS A 76 8.23 -11.44 4.11
CA CYS A 76 7.06 -10.68 3.71
C CYS A 76 7.49 -9.37 3.05
N LEU A 77 6.91 -9.06 1.88
CA LEU A 77 7.03 -7.77 1.20
C LEU A 77 5.76 -6.96 1.45
N ASP A 78 5.91 -5.77 2.01
CA ASP A 78 4.80 -4.83 2.22
C ASP A 78 4.94 -3.67 1.23
N ILE A 79 4.04 -3.63 0.24
CA ILE A 79 4.04 -2.68 -0.88
C ILE A 79 3.14 -1.50 -0.51
N GLY A 80 3.67 -0.28 -0.56
CA GLY A 80 3.02 0.90 -0.02
C GLY A 80 2.95 0.84 1.49
N CYS A 81 4.03 0.40 2.14
CA CYS A 81 4.02 0.07 3.56
C CYS A 81 3.75 1.28 4.48
N GLY A 82 4.02 2.51 4.03
CA GLY A 82 3.80 3.72 4.82
C GLY A 82 4.31 3.54 6.25
N ILE A 83 3.45 3.90 7.21
CA ILE A 83 3.70 3.68 8.64
C ILE A 83 3.07 2.37 9.15
N SER A 84 2.50 1.53 8.29
CA SER A 84 1.82 0.28 8.65
C SER A 84 2.69 -0.67 9.46
N PHE A 85 4.01 -0.57 9.27
CA PHE A 85 4.98 -1.29 10.09
C PHE A 85 4.77 -1.10 11.60
N LEU A 86 4.18 0.01 12.03
CA LEU A 86 3.93 0.31 13.44
C LEU A 86 2.65 -0.34 13.98
N ILE A 87 1.71 -0.68 13.11
CA ILE A 87 0.37 -1.18 13.51
C ILE A 87 0.22 -2.69 13.38
N TYR A 88 1.07 -3.36 12.61
CA TYR A 88 1.00 -4.81 12.46
C TYR A 88 1.61 -5.56 13.65
N PRO A 89 1.09 -6.72 14.04
CA PRO A 89 1.61 -7.53 15.16
C PRO A 89 2.86 -8.35 14.76
N TRP A 90 3.84 -7.71 14.18
CA TRP A 90 5.05 -8.34 13.63
C TRP A 90 5.84 -9.17 14.64
N ARG A 91 5.91 -8.71 15.88
CA ARG A 91 6.65 -9.42 16.93
C ARG A 91 6.07 -10.78 17.25
N GLU A 92 4.74 -10.90 17.10
CA GLU A 92 4.04 -12.16 17.36
C GLU A 92 4.30 -13.21 16.27
N TRP A 93 4.57 -12.75 15.05
CA TRP A 93 4.76 -13.64 13.91
C TRP A 93 6.20 -14.12 13.75
N GLU A 94 7.18 -13.41 14.29
CA GLU A 94 8.61 -13.68 14.08
C GLU A 94 8.98 -13.82 12.58
N ALA A 95 8.22 -13.14 11.70
CA ALA A 95 8.43 -13.10 10.27
C ALA A 95 9.38 -11.96 9.89
N LEU A 96 9.95 -12.00 8.69
CA LEU A 96 10.91 -11.02 8.21
C LEU A 96 10.22 -10.04 7.25
N PHE A 97 10.36 -8.74 7.49
CA PHE A 97 9.63 -7.69 6.75
C PHE A 97 10.56 -6.85 5.93
N GLN A 98 10.21 -6.71 4.65
CA GLN A 98 10.77 -5.76 3.71
C GLN A 98 9.67 -4.80 3.31
N GLY A 99 9.87 -3.50 3.54
CA GLY A 99 8.99 -2.46 3.03
C GLY A 99 9.34 -2.09 1.59
N HIS A 100 8.34 -1.70 0.83
CA HIS A 100 8.48 -1.05 -0.48
C HIS A 100 7.56 0.17 -0.48
N GLU A 101 8.14 1.37 -0.62
CA GLU A 101 7.42 2.61 -0.36
C GLU A 101 7.80 3.69 -1.38
N ILE A 102 6.79 4.43 -1.83
CA ILE A 102 6.99 5.50 -2.81
C ILE A 102 7.52 6.77 -2.15
N SER A 103 7.08 7.08 -0.93
CA SER A 103 7.46 8.28 -0.19
C SER A 103 8.90 8.22 0.31
N PRO A 104 9.81 9.10 -0.16
CA PRO A 104 11.14 9.20 0.41
C PRO A 104 11.14 9.63 1.89
N VAL A 105 10.15 10.40 2.33
CA VAL A 105 10.01 10.83 3.73
C VAL A 105 9.69 9.62 4.62
N ALA A 106 8.72 8.78 4.21
CA ALA A 106 8.42 7.55 4.92
C ALA A 106 9.60 6.57 4.91
N CYS A 107 10.29 6.40 3.77
CA CYS A 107 11.48 5.56 3.67
C CYS A 107 12.58 6.00 4.64
N ALA A 108 12.84 7.30 4.74
CA ALA A 108 13.84 7.85 5.67
C ALA A 108 13.43 7.61 7.13
N ALA A 109 12.17 7.84 7.48
CA ALA A 109 11.63 7.62 8.82
C ALA A 109 11.70 6.14 9.23
N LEU A 110 11.30 5.23 8.34
CA LEU A 110 11.34 3.79 8.58
C LEU A 110 12.79 3.28 8.71
N THR A 111 13.70 3.77 7.86
CA THR A 111 15.12 3.41 7.94
C THR A 111 15.73 3.83 9.27
N ALA A 112 15.36 5.00 9.77
CA ALA A 112 15.87 5.50 11.06
C ALA A 112 15.27 4.75 12.26
N ARG A 113 13.99 4.40 12.20
CA ARG A 113 13.23 3.80 13.32
C ARG A 113 13.16 2.28 13.29
N GLY A 114 13.22 1.66 12.12
CA GLY A 114 13.07 0.22 11.92
C GLY A 114 13.99 -0.62 12.82
N PRO A 115 15.31 -0.32 12.89
CA PRO A 115 16.23 -1.03 13.78
C PRO A 115 15.87 -0.93 15.27
N GLN A 116 15.32 0.20 15.70
CA GLN A 116 14.91 0.42 17.09
C GLN A 116 13.63 -0.34 17.42
N LEU A 117 12.71 -0.48 16.44
CA LEU A 117 11.46 -1.19 16.63
C LEU A 117 11.67 -2.70 16.64
N ASN A 118 12.43 -3.24 15.71
CA ASN A 118 12.77 -4.66 15.67
C ASN A 118 13.89 -4.98 14.66
N SER A 119 15.15 -4.78 15.04
CA SER A 119 16.31 -4.96 14.17
C SER A 119 16.49 -6.37 13.57
N LYS A 120 15.89 -7.40 14.19
CA LYS A 120 15.98 -8.78 13.70
C LYS A 120 14.95 -9.09 12.62
N LEU A 121 13.77 -8.50 12.69
CA LEU A 121 12.64 -8.78 11.81
C LEU A 121 12.55 -7.79 10.65
N PHE A 122 12.79 -6.50 10.87
CA PHE A 122 12.79 -5.49 9.83
C PHE A 122 14.02 -5.61 8.94
N LYS A 123 13.83 -5.80 7.64
CA LYS A 123 14.90 -6.02 6.64
C LYS A 123 15.19 -4.79 5.79
N GLY A 124 14.56 -3.67 6.11
CA GLY A 124 14.72 -2.41 5.41
C GLY A 124 13.49 -2.02 4.61
N VAL A 125 13.60 -0.87 3.96
CA VAL A 125 12.61 -0.34 3.02
C VAL A 125 13.31 0.06 1.73
N THR A 126 12.72 -0.30 0.61
CA THR A 126 13.17 0.10 -0.73
C THR A 126 12.24 1.17 -1.24
N GLN A 127 12.79 2.30 -1.70
CA GLN A 127 12.00 3.35 -2.31
C GLN A 127 11.69 3.00 -3.76
N GLY A 128 10.41 3.04 -4.13
CA GLY A 128 9.98 2.80 -5.50
C GLY A 128 8.47 2.63 -5.66
N PRO A 129 7.98 2.68 -6.92
CA PRO A 129 6.58 2.44 -7.23
C PRO A 129 6.26 0.94 -7.28
N ALA A 130 5.02 0.58 -6.96
CA ALA A 130 4.58 -0.82 -6.89
C ALA A 130 4.71 -1.59 -8.23
N HIS A 131 4.64 -0.90 -9.37
CA HIS A 131 4.81 -1.51 -10.69
C HIS A 131 6.26 -1.84 -11.07
N ARG A 132 7.22 -1.56 -10.17
CA ARG A 132 8.65 -1.85 -10.38
C ARG A 132 9.28 -2.38 -9.09
N LEU A 133 9.19 -3.69 -8.89
CA LEU A 133 9.75 -4.39 -7.74
C LEU A 133 11.14 -4.95 -8.09
N GLU A 134 12.17 -4.21 -7.76
CA GLU A 134 13.57 -4.57 -8.05
C GLU A 134 14.13 -5.50 -6.97
N TYR A 135 13.53 -6.68 -6.84
CA TYR A 135 13.97 -7.74 -5.94
C TYR A 135 14.34 -9.00 -6.73
N GLU A 136 15.16 -9.83 -6.12
CA GLU A 136 15.48 -11.15 -6.66
C GLU A 136 14.20 -11.97 -6.84
N PRO A 137 14.05 -12.69 -7.96
CA PRO A 137 12.91 -13.58 -8.17
C PRO A 137 12.74 -14.58 -7.03
N GLN A 138 11.50 -14.93 -6.73
CA GLN A 138 11.16 -15.96 -5.75
C GLN A 138 11.80 -15.73 -4.36
N SER A 139 11.88 -14.47 -3.92
CA SER A 139 12.51 -14.13 -2.65
C SER A 139 11.54 -13.97 -1.48
N PHE A 140 10.23 -13.89 -1.74
CA PHE A 140 9.22 -13.66 -0.72
C PHE A 140 8.22 -14.80 -0.60
N ASP A 141 7.81 -15.11 0.62
CA ASP A 141 6.77 -16.10 0.92
C ASP A 141 5.37 -15.45 0.85
N MET A 142 5.30 -14.14 1.10
CA MET A 142 4.08 -13.34 1.06
C MET A 142 4.38 -11.92 0.56
N ALA A 143 3.46 -11.35 -0.21
CA ALA A 143 3.40 -9.94 -0.51
C ALA A 143 2.05 -9.37 -0.08
N ILE A 144 2.05 -8.10 0.32
CA ILE A 144 0.89 -7.38 0.84
C ILE A 144 0.86 -6.01 0.16
N ALA A 145 -0.34 -5.51 -0.17
CA ALA A 145 -0.55 -4.15 -0.67
C ALA A 145 -1.92 -3.67 -0.19
N THR A 146 -2.00 -3.09 1.01
CA THR A 146 -3.24 -2.57 1.57
C THR A 146 -3.29 -1.05 1.52
N GLY A 147 -4.45 -0.48 1.14
CA GLY A 147 -4.63 0.96 0.99
C GLY A 147 -3.89 1.57 -0.22
N VAL A 148 -3.50 0.75 -1.20
CA VAL A 148 -2.71 1.19 -2.36
C VAL A 148 -3.50 1.16 -3.65
N SER A 149 -4.38 0.17 -3.84
CA SER A 149 -5.02 -0.09 -5.12
C SER A 149 -5.89 1.06 -5.62
N CYS A 150 -6.48 1.78 -4.70
CA CYS A 150 -7.40 2.88 -4.97
C CYS A 150 -6.75 4.08 -5.71
N TYR A 151 -5.44 4.21 -5.66
CA TYR A 151 -4.72 5.32 -6.31
C TYR A 151 -4.35 5.06 -7.77
N TYR A 152 -4.63 3.88 -8.31
CA TYR A 152 -4.15 3.51 -9.64
C TYR A 152 -5.20 2.74 -10.44
N PRO A 153 -5.23 2.96 -11.78
CA PRO A 153 -6.17 2.26 -12.64
C PRO A 153 -5.84 0.76 -12.76
N PRO A 154 -6.79 -0.07 -13.24
CA PRO A 154 -6.59 -1.52 -13.40
C PRO A 154 -5.36 -1.93 -14.22
N ASP A 155 -5.01 -1.18 -15.27
CA ASP A 155 -3.85 -1.47 -16.11
C ASP A 155 -2.52 -1.37 -15.34
N TYR A 156 -2.44 -0.43 -14.39
CA TYR A 156 -1.31 -0.37 -13.47
C TYR A 156 -1.24 -1.64 -12.61
N TRP A 157 -2.39 -2.11 -12.13
CA TRP A 157 -2.47 -3.30 -11.29
C TRP A 157 -2.16 -4.58 -12.03
N ALA A 158 -2.43 -4.69 -13.35
CA ALA A 158 -1.94 -5.79 -14.17
C ALA A 158 -0.41 -5.89 -14.08
N THR A 159 0.27 -4.75 -14.21
CA THR A 159 1.74 -4.72 -14.07
C THR A 159 2.21 -5.04 -12.64
N VAL A 160 1.52 -4.55 -11.61
CA VAL A 160 1.83 -4.91 -10.21
C VAL A 160 1.70 -6.41 -9.98
N LEU A 161 0.64 -7.05 -10.48
CA LEU A 161 0.44 -8.50 -10.36
C LEU A 161 1.58 -9.28 -11.02
N GLN A 162 2.07 -8.85 -12.18
CA GLN A 162 3.23 -9.47 -12.85
C GLN A 162 4.50 -9.32 -12.02
N GLN A 163 4.76 -8.15 -11.44
CA GLN A 163 5.91 -7.93 -10.57
C GLN A 163 5.83 -8.78 -9.30
N VAL A 164 4.65 -8.84 -8.67
CA VAL A 164 4.43 -9.66 -7.48
C VAL A 164 4.64 -11.14 -7.78
N LYS A 165 4.10 -11.64 -8.92
CA LYS A 165 4.35 -13.02 -9.38
C LYS A 165 5.84 -13.34 -9.47
N LYS A 166 6.63 -12.42 -10.04
CA LYS A 166 8.08 -12.60 -10.20
C LYS A 166 8.81 -12.76 -8.87
N VAL A 167 8.44 -11.96 -7.86
CA VAL A 167 9.17 -11.92 -6.59
C VAL A 167 8.66 -12.94 -5.56
N LEU A 168 7.46 -13.47 -5.72
CA LEU A 168 6.92 -14.51 -4.86
C LEU A 168 7.53 -15.88 -5.17
N LYS A 169 7.80 -16.64 -4.13
CA LYS A 169 8.11 -18.06 -4.23
C LYS A 169 6.92 -18.85 -4.75
N PRO A 170 7.14 -20.02 -5.40
CA PRO A 170 6.06 -20.94 -5.72
C PRO A 170 5.20 -21.23 -4.48
N GLY A 171 3.87 -21.11 -4.63
CA GLY A 171 2.92 -21.30 -3.53
C GLY A 171 2.81 -20.11 -2.56
N GLY A 172 3.53 -19.04 -2.78
CA GLY A 172 3.42 -17.79 -2.01
C GLY A 172 2.04 -17.14 -2.11
N TRP A 173 1.76 -16.19 -1.22
CA TRP A 173 0.51 -15.46 -1.15
C TRP A 173 0.68 -14.01 -1.54
N PHE A 174 -0.31 -13.48 -2.26
CA PHE A 174 -0.50 -12.04 -2.39
C PHE A 174 -1.84 -11.62 -1.79
N LEU A 175 -1.81 -10.60 -0.96
CA LEU A 175 -2.99 -9.98 -0.39
C LEU A 175 -2.99 -8.51 -0.78
N PHE A 176 -4.05 -8.07 -1.39
CA PHE A 176 -4.27 -6.66 -1.67
C PHE A 176 -5.72 -6.33 -1.39
N ASP A 177 -6.00 -5.08 -1.12
CA ASP A 177 -7.36 -4.61 -0.99
C ASP A 177 -7.73 -3.68 -2.13
N ALA A 178 -9.03 -3.55 -2.38
CA ALA A 178 -9.59 -2.56 -3.26
C ALA A 178 -10.76 -1.88 -2.55
N ILE A 179 -10.91 -0.59 -2.81
CA ILE A 179 -12.03 0.18 -2.25
C ILE A 179 -13.35 -0.41 -2.75
N ASN A 180 -14.30 -0.55 -1.84
CA ASN A 180 -15.68 -0.88 -2.18
C ASN A 180 -16.42 0.41 -2.56
N PRO A 181 -16.76 0.65 -3.83
CA PRO A 181 -17.40 1.89 -4.24
C PRO A 181 -18.79 2.07 -3.63
N GLU A 182 -19.44 0.99 -3.17
CA GLU A 182 -20.74 1.01 -2.50
C GLU A 182 -20.64 1.27 -0.97
N ALA A 183 -19.43 1.37 -0.44
CA ALA A 183 -19.25 1.67 0.98
C ALA A 183 -19.64 3.14 1.27
N GLU A 184 -20.27 3.36 2.41
CA GLU A 184 -20.71 4.71 2.84
C GLU A 184 -19.55 5.72 2.88
N LEU A 185 -18.35 5.26 3.23
CA LEU A 185 -17.15 6.09 3.27
C LEU A 185 -16.45 6.29 1.91
N ALA A 186 -16.83 5.58 0.85
CA ALA A 186 -16.08 5.56 -0.40
C ALA A 186 -16.00 6.94 -1.06
N GLU A 187 -17.13 7.60 -1.28
CA GLU A 187 -17.19 8.91 -1.89
C GLU A 187 -16.57 10.01 -0.98
N PRO A 188 -16.96 10.13 0.31
CA PRO A 188 -16.33 11.10 1.20
C PRO A 188 -14.81 10.94 1.31
N TRP A 189 -14.32 9.71 1.37
CA TRP A 189 -12.89 9.44 1.42
C TRP A 189 -12.19 9.79 0.10
N ALA A 190 -12.78 9.48 -1.05
CA ALA A 190 -12.24 9.83 -2.36
C ALA A 190 -12.15 11.36 -2.55
N ILE A 191 -13.16 12.11 -2.08
CA ILE A 191 -13.15 13.57 -2.09
C ILE A 191 -11.99 14.07 -1.23
N LEU A 192 -11.86 13.58 0.00
CA LEU A 192 -10.77 13.97 0.90
C LEU A 192 -9.39 13.71 0.27
N GLU A 193 -9.13 12.51 -0.25
CA GLU A 193 -7.85 12.16 -0.88
C GLU A 193 -7.53 13.03 -2.10
N THR A 194 -8.55 13.40 -2.90
CA THR A 194 -8.38 14.32 -4.03
C THR A 194 -7.90 15.69 -3.56
N TYR A 195 -8.49 16.24 -2.51
CA TYR A 195 -8.04 17.51 -1.92
C TYR A 195 -6.69 17.39 -1.23
N LEU A 196 -6.33 16.23 -0.70
CA LEU A 196 -5.00 15.96 -0.18
C LEU A 196 -3.93 15.77 -1.29
N GLY A 197 -4.36 15.71 -2.56
CA GLY A 197 -3.48 15.70 -3.74
C GLY A 197 -3.28 14.35 -4.41
N ALA A 198 -4.10 13.33 -4.09
CA ALA A 198 -4.10 12.04 -4.78
C ALA A 198 -5.49 11.69 -5.28
N GLU A 199 -5.63 11.52 -6.59
CA GLU A 199 -6.88 11.05 -7.20
C GLU A 199 -7.14 9.58 -6.83
N VAL A 200 -8.39 9.24 -6.57
CA VAL A 200 -8.85 7.90 -6.20
C VAL A 200 -9.71 7.32 -7.31
N HIS A 201 -9.46 6.06 -7.65
CA HIS A 201 -10.21 5.28 -8.60
C HIS A 201 -11.22 4.39 -7.87
N LEU A 202 -12.52 4.68 -8.03
CA LEU A 202 -13.62 3.88 -7.48
C LEU A 202 -14.04 2.81 -8.50
N GLU A 203 -13.21 1.77 -8.63
CA GLU A 203 -13.45 0.69 -9.59
C GLU A 203 -14.46 -0.33 -9.06
N ASP A 204 -15.32 -0.84 -9.95
CA ASP A 204 -16.24 -1.92 -9.62
C ASP A 204 -15.45 -3.16 -9.13
N LEU A 205 -15.83 -3.67 -7.97
CA LEU A 205 -15.17 -4.82 -7.35
C LEU A 205 -15.21 -6.08 -8.21
N SER A 206 -16.17 -6.22 -9.13
CA SER A 206 -16.26 -7.36 -10.06
C SER A 206 -15.12 -7.41 -11.08
N ARG A 207 -14.44 -6.29 -11.33
CA ARG A 207 -13.31 -6.23 -12.28
C ARG A 207 -12.05 -6.90 -11.75
N TRP A 208 -11.84 -6.91 -10.45
CA TRP A 208 -10.62 -7.42 -9.82
C TRP A 208 -10.40 -8.93 -10.02
N PRO A 209 -11.41 -9.82 -9.84
CA PRO A 209 -11.23 -11.25 -10.16
C PRO A 209 -10.88 -11.51 -11.62
N ALA A 210 -11.46 -10.75 -12.55
CA ALA A 210 -11.15 -10.88 -13.96
C ALA A 210 -9.70 -10.46 -14.27
N LEU A 211 -9.25 -9.35 -13.70
CA LEU A 211 -7.87 -8.86 -13.81
C LEU A 211 -6.88 -9.89 -13.24
N VAL A 212 -7.13 -10.40 -12.02
CA VAL A 212 -6.29 -11.42 -11.38
C VAL A 212 -6.18 -12.67 -12.26
N LYS A 213 -7.30 -13.11 -12.86
CA LYS A 213 -7.33 -14.26 -13.76
C LYS A 213 -6.55 -14.01 -15.05
N ALA A 214 -6.64 -12.82 -15.62
CA ALA A 214 -5.88 -12.45 -16.83
C ALA A 214 -4.36 -12.54 -16.61
N GLU A 215 -3.89 -12.25 -15.39
CA GLU A 215 -2.47 -12.37 -15.00
C GLU A 215 -2.07 -13.79 -14.53
N GLY A 216 -2.92 -14.78 -14.79
CA GLY A 216 -2.65 -16.18 -14.50
C GLY A 216 -2.68 -16.54 -13.03
N ALA A 217 -3.39 -15.75 -12.24
CA ALA A 217 -3.62 -16.00 -10.84
C ALA A 217 -5.10 -16.31 -10.56
N ARG A 218 -5.41 -16.70 -9.33
CA ARG A 218 -6.80 -16.88 -8.89
C ARG A 218 -7.03 -16.22 -7.54
N VAL A 219 -8.21 -15.66 -7.39
CA VAL A 219 -8.71 -15.22 -6.09
C VAL A 219 -9.11 -16.47 -5.29
N VAL A 220 -8.50 -16.66 -4.14
CA VAL A 220 -8.77 -17.81 -3.25
C VAL A 220 -9.91 -17.50 -2.31
N SER A 221 -9.94 -16.28 -1.78
CA SER A 221 -11.02 -15.78 -0.93
C SER A 221 -11.02 -14.24 -0.93
N THR A 222 -12.13 -13.67 -0.51
CA THR A 222 -12.29 -12.24 -0.24
C THR A 222 -12.83 -12.03 1.15
N LYS A 223 -12.58 -10.85 1.73
CA LYS A 223 -13.15 -10.41 2.99
C LYS A 223 -13.49 -8.93 2.93
N ASP A 224 -14.70 -8.57 3.31
CA ASP A 224 -15.16 -7.18 3.34
C ASP A 224 -14.80 -6.54 4.69
N TYR A 225 -14.37 -5.27 4.59
CA TYR A 225 -14.15 -4.34 5.68
C TYR A 225 -14.95 -3.06 5.42
N GLU A 226 -14.89 -2.09 6.33
CA GLU A 226 -15.74 -0.88 6.25
C GLU A 226 -15.61 -0.13 4.91
N LEU A 227 -14.38 0.05 4.42
CA LEU A 227 -14.12 0.76 3.17
C LEU A 227 -13.58 -0.17 2.07
N PHE A 228 -12.83 -1.20 2.42
CA PHE A 228 -12.09 -2.02 1.48
C PHE A 228 -12.59 -3.46 1.45
N ARG A 229 -12.42 -4.12 0.29
CA ARG A 229 -12.47 -5.57 0.16
C ARG A 229 -11.06 -6.10 0.00
N LEU A 230 -10.65 -7.00 0.89
CA LEU A 230 -9.40 -7.73 0.79
C LEU A 230 -9.54 -8.91 -0.18
N PHE A 231 -8.57 -9.04 -1.06
CA PHE A 231 -8.41 -10.16 -1.99
C PHE A 231 -7.19 -10.98 -1.59
N LYS A 232 -7.39 -12.28 -1.45
CA LYS A 232 -6.33 -13.26 -1.24
C LYS A 232 -6.08 -14.00 -2.53
N VAL A 233 -4.87 -13.90 -3.05
CA VAL A 233 -4.52 -14.33 -4.40
C VAL A 233 -3.38 -15.34 -4.38
N LYS A 234 -3.43 -16.30 -5.31
CA LYS A 234 -2.35 -17.24 -5.60
C LYS A 234 -2.18 -17.44 -7.10
N TRP A 235 -0.93 -17.73 -7.48
CA TRP A 235 -0.61 -18.31 -8.79
C TRP A 235 -0.55 -19.83 -8.64
N ASP A 236 -1.10 -20.54 -9.61
CA ASP A 236 -0.93 -21.99 -9.69
C ASP A 236 0.52 -22.29 -10.09
N VAL A 237 1.12 -23.28 -9.46
CA VAL A 237 2.52 -23.69 -9.62
C VAL A 237 2.69 -24.51 -10.90
#